data_4966f33042355dd4776929f2a3a60b13
#
_entry.id   4966f33042355dd4776929f2a3a60b13
#
_cell.length_a   1.000
_cell.length_b   1.000
_cell.length_c   1.000
_cell.angle_alpha   90.00
_cell.angle_beta   90.00
_cell.angle_gamma   90.00
#
_symmetry.space_group_name_H-M   'P 1'
#
loop_
_entity.id
_entity.type
_entity.pdbx_description
1 polymer ?
#
loop_
_entity_poly.entity_id
_entity_poly.type
_entity_poly.pdbx_seq_one_letter_code
_entity_poly.pdbx_strand_id
1 'polypeptide(L)'
;MADYDLVVVGGGTAGLVAAAGGASLGAKVALVERDRMGGECLNYGCVPTKALVKSAKVASLARRAEEFGLKPVDVEVDFPAAMRRMRSVIERAGEADDPERFRKLGVELYLGEQARFVGPKEVSVGGRVLRGRGVILATGSYAKAPPIEGLEQAGYLDNVSVLKLDRLPRSMVVVGSGPIGCEFAQMFARFGSRVSMLDTVSEPLPKEEPEVSSAIRGSLENDGVSFYGGFLAESVRVEGGEKVVTARDRGGRAIETRGEEILLATGRAPVVDGLGLENAGVEVGERGVTVDERLMTTAEGVYASGDVTGQMLFTHAAEHQSRTALSNALFPVKQKIDYSAVPWTTFTDPEVARVGLTEREAREKHGHAESFRHDFSGLDRALCDGETEGFAKLVTGRRGKLLGAHIIGPDAGNYIGEAVLALRKGMKIGDLSQTVHVYPTLSEIVKRSADAYYREKLFTQRNQKILSAMFAVRRRFF
;
A
#
# COMPACT_ATOMS: atom_id res chain seq x y z
N MET A 1 13.93 4.29 -38.89
CA MET A 1 12.47 4.38 -38.71
C MET A 1 12.12 3.62 -37.44
N ALA A 2 11.07 4.02 -36.72
CA ALA A 2 10.62 3.27 -35.54
C ALA A 2 10.02 1.93 -35.96
N ASP A 3 10.34 0.87 -35.20
CA ASP A 3 9.86 -0.49 -35.45
C ASP A 3 8.53 -0.74 -34.71
N TYR A 4 8.29 0.03 -33.62
CA TYR A 4 7.13 -0.05 -32.74
C TYR A 4 6.52 1.33 -32.47
N ASP A 5 5.21 1.38 -32.23
CA ASP A 5 4.56 2.58 -31.74
C ASP A 5 4.90 2.79 -30.26
N LEU A 6 5.07 1.68 -29.51
CA LEU A 6 5.40 1.68 -28.09
C LEU A 6 6.38 0.55 -27.73
N VAL A 7 7.44 0.89 -27.00
CA VAL A 7 8.30 -0.07 -26.30
C VAL A 7 8.08 0.08 -24.80
N VAL A 8 7.77 -1.01 -24.12
CA VAL A 8 7.55 -1.05 -22.68
C VAL A 8 8.68 -1.83 -22.01
N VAL A 9 9.33 -1.23 -21.01
CA VAL A 9 10.44 -1.84 -20.28
C VAL A 9 9.99 -2.16 -18.85
N GLY A 10 9.81 -3.45 -18.55
CA GLY A 10 9.29 -4.00 -17.32
C GLY A 10 7.89 -4.60 -17.47
N GLY A 11 7.71 -5.84 -17.04
CA GLY A 11 6.47 -6.63 -17.11
C GLY A 11 5.70 -6.70 -15.79
N GLY A 12 5.88 -5.72 -14.89
CA GLY A 12 5.03 -5.54 -13.71
C GLY A 12 3.71 -4.86 -14.06
N THR A 13 2.88 -4.56 -13.05
CA THR A 13 1.53 -3.98 -13.24
C THR A 13 1.53 -2.78 -14.20
N ALA A 14 2.44 -1.83 -14.01
CA ALA A 14 2.51 -0.65 -14.90
C ALA A 14 2.77 -1.04 -16.36
N GLY A 15 3.75 -1.92 -16.58
CA GLY A 15 4.11 -2.33 -17.94
C GLY A 15 3.03 -3.19 -18.59
N LEU A 16 2.40 -4.10 -17.87
CA LEU A 16 1.32 -4.93 -18.39
C LEU A 16 0.11 -4.11 -18.81
N VAL A 17 -0.28 -3.12 -17.99
CA VAL A 17 -1.38 -2.19 -18.32
C VAL A 17 -1.06 -1.37 -19.56
N ALA A 18 0.18 -0.86 -19.67
CA ALA A 18 0.62 -0.11 -20.86
C ALA A 18 0.63 -0.99 -22.12
N ALA A 19 1.19 -2.20 -22.02
CA ALA A 19 1.32 -3.10 -23.16
C ALA A 19 -0.05 -3.60 -23.65
N ALA A 20 -0.89 -4.10 -22.75
CA ALA A 20 -2.23 -4.56 -23.09
C ALA A 20 -3.10 -3.42 -23.62
N GLY A 21 -3.05 -2.26 -22.97
CA GLY A 21 -3.80 -1.08 -23.39
C GLY A 21 -3.36 -0.59 -24.79
N GLY A 22 -2.06 -0.49 -25.04
CA GLY A 22 -1.52 -0.08 -26.33
C GLY A 22 -1.93 -1.05 -27.45
N ALA A 23 -1.73 -2.35 -27.25
CA ALA A 23 -2.10 -3.37 -28.22
C ALA A 23 -3.62 -3.40 -28.48
N SER A 24 -4.45 -3.25 -27.44
CA SER A 24 -5.92 -3.18 -27.59
C SER A 24 -6.39 -1.96 -28.37
N LEU A 25 -5.59 -0.89 -28.41
CA LEU A 25 -5.82 0.31 -29.24
C LEU A 25 -5.28 0.17 -30.66
N GLY A 26 -4.69 -0.97 -31.02
CA GLY A 26 -4.11 -1.25 -32.33
C GLY A 26 -2.67 -0.77 -32.53
N ALA A 27 -1.99 -0.33 -31.47
CA ALA A 27 -0.58 0.04 -31.54
C ALA A 27 0.30 -1.23 -31.64
N LYS A 28 1.40 -1.13 -32.39
CA LYS A 28 2.44 -2.15 -32.41
C LYS A 28 3.31 -2.01 -31.15
N VAL A 29 3.21 -2.96 -30.24
CA VAL A 29 3.82 -2.90 -28.91
C VAL A 29 4.87 -4.00 -28.72
N ALA A 30 6.04 -3.64 -28.20
CA ALA A 30 7.02 -4.55 -27.63
C ALA A 30 7.05 -4.41 -26.10
N LEU A 31 7.07 -5.52 -25.36
CA LEU A 31 7.27 -5.58 -23.92
C LEU A 31 8.50 -6.39 -23.58
N VAL A 32 9.38 -5.80 -22.78
CA VAL A 32 10.61 -6.45 -22.29
C VAL A 32 10.47 -6.72 -20.79
N GLU A 33 10.67 -7.98 -20.39
CA GLU A 33 10.68 -8.40 -18.98
C GLU A 33 11.87 -9.34 -18.70
N ARG A 34 12.64 -9.01 -17.68
CA ARG A 34 13.85 -9.77 -17.35
C ARG A 34 13.61 -11.00 -16.47
N ASP A 35 12.54 -11.03 -15.69
CA ASP A 35 12.21 -12.10 -14.75
C ASP A 35 10.84 -12.71 -15.09
N ARG A 36 9.78 -12.29 -14.42
CA ARG A 36 8.44 -12.86 -14.54
C ARG A 36 7.40 -11.80 -14.82
N MET A 37 6.48 -12.08 -15.71
CA MET A 37 5.29 -11.25 -15.91
C MET A 37 4.45 -11.19 -14.62
N GLY A 38 3.73 -10.06 -14.42
CA GLY A 38 3.06 -9.73 -13.17
C GLY A 38 3.96 -8.95 -12.20
N GLY A 39 5.28 -9.01 -12.40
CA GLY A 39 6.28 -8.29 -11.61
C GLY A 39 6.21 -8.60 -10.13
N GLU A 40 6.64 -7.65 -9.29
CA GLU A 40 6.77 -7.86 -7.86
C GLU A 40 5.43 -8.04 -7.15
N CYS A 41 4.38 -7.29 -7.54
CA CYS A 41 3.08 -7.35 -6.89
C CYS A 41 2.48 -8.77 -6.92
N LEU A 42 2.48 -9.42 -8.08
CA LEU A 42 1.98 -10.77 -8.25
C LEU A 42 2.89 -11.81 -7.58
N ASN A 43 4.19 -11.72 -7.83
CA ASN A 43 5.12 -12.82 -7.51
C ASN A 43 5.72 -12.72 -6.10
N TYR A 44 5.93 -11.49 -5.57
CA TYR A 44 6.74 -11.25 -4.38
C TYR A 44 6.16 -10.21 -3.40
N GLY A 45 5.01 -9.62 -3.73
CA GLY A 45 4.44 -8.49 -2.97
C GLY A 45 3.01 -8.74 -2.51
N CYS A 46 2.06 -8.03 -3.12
CA CYS A 46 0.67 -7.95 -2.65
C CYS A 46 -0.04 -9.31 -2.60
N VAL A 47 0.04 -10.10 -3.68
CA VAL A 47 -0.69 -11.37 -3.77
C VAL A 47 -0.20 -12.40 -2.74
N PRO A 48 1.11 -12.72 -2.66
CA PRO A 48 1.59 -13.67 -1.66
C PRO A 48 1.37 -13.19 -0.22
N THR A 49 1.64 -11.92 0.07
CA THR A 49 1.50 -11.42 1.44
C THR A 49 0.05 -11.46 1.91
N LYS A 50 -0.92 -11.03 1.08
CA LYS A 50 -2.35 -11.05 1.44
C LYS A 50 -2.89 -12.47 1.56
N ALA A 51 -2.36 -13.44 0.79
CA ALA A 51 -2.66 -14.85 0.98
C ALA A 51 -2.22 -15.36 2.36
N LEU A 52 -1.02 -14.95 2.82
CA LEU A 52 -0.49 -15.33 4.14
C LEU A 52 -1.17 -14.55 5.28
N VAL A 53 -1.40 -13.25 5.13
CA VAL A 53 -2.17 -12.43 6.08
C VAL A 53 -3.55 -13.05 6.33
N LYS A 54 -4.24 -13.51 5.28
CA LYS A 54 -5.52 -14.21 5.45
C LYS A 54 -5.38 -15.50 6.24
N SER A 55 -4.31 -16.28 6.02
CA SER A 55 -4.05 -17.49 6.83
C SER A 55 -3.79 -17.15 8.31
N ALA A 56 -3.04 -16.06 8.57
CA ALA A 56 -2.78 -15.58 9.93
C ALA A 56 -4.06 -15.07 10.61
N LYS A 57 -4.92 -14.35 9.89
CA LYS A 57 -6.23 -13.90 10.38
C LYS A 57 -7.13 -15.08 10.74
N VAL A 58 -7.14 -16.15 9.93
CA VAL A 58 -7.90 -17.36 10.23
C VAL A 58 -7.37 -18.06 11.50
N ALA A 59 -6.05 -18.14 11.66
CA ALA A 59 -5.46 -18.71 12.87
C ALA A 59 -5.79 -17.90 14.13
N SER A 60 -5.75 -16.57 14.05
CA SER A 60 -6.15 -15.66 15.14
C SER A 60 -7.64 -15.84 15.50
N LEU A 61 -8.52 -15.85 14.48
CA LEU A 61 -9.95 -16.02 14.69
C LEU A 61 -10.28 -17.40 15.30
N ALA A 62 -9.59 -18.45 14.88
CA ALA A 62 -9.79 -19.79 15.44
C ALA A 62 -9.40 -19.87 16.92
N ARG A 63 -8.36 -19.12 17.37
CA ARG A 63 -8.02 -19.01 18.80
C ARG A 63 -9.09 -18.28 19.61
N ARG A 64 -9.87 -17.42 18.98
CA ARG A 64 -11.00 -16.67 19.56
C ARG A 64 -12.34 -17.41 19.45
N ALA A 65 -12.34 -18.70 19.12
CA ALA A 65 -13.55 -19.50 18.85
C ALA A 65 -14.57 -19.44 19.99
N GLU A 66 -14.13 -19.35 21.26
CA GLU A 66 -15.00 -19.26 22.43
C GLU A 66 -15.88 -18.00 22.45
N GLU A 67 -15.39 -16.88 21.90
CA GLU A 67 -16.15 -15.62 21.77
C GLU A 67 -17.41 -15.81 20.90
N PHE A 68 -17.38 -16.80 20.01
CA PHE A 68 -18.47 -17.16 19.09
C PHE A 68 -19.28 -18.38 19.54
N GLY A 69 -19.11 -18.80 20.79
CA GLY A 69 -19.84 -19.93 21.37
C GLY A 69 -19.35 -21.30 20.89
N LEU A 70 -18.16 -21.38 20.30
CA LEU A 70 -17.54 -22.64 19.89
C LEU A 70 -16.62 -23.15 21.02
N LYS A 71 -16.31 -24.44 21.02
CA LYS A 71 -15.31 -24.97 21.95
C LYS A 71 -13.93 -24.42 21.63
N PRO A 72 -13.05 -24.26 22.65
CA PRO A 72 -11.65 -23.90 22.42
C PRO A 72 -11.01 -24.80 21.37
N VAL A 73 -10.23 -24.20 20.48
CA VAL A 73 -9.47 -24.92 19.46
C VAL A 73 -7.99 -24.68 19.73
N ASP A 74 -7.23 -25.76 19.91
CA ASP A 74 -5.78 -25.66 19.88
C ASP A 74 -5.32 -25.48 18.44
N VAL A 75 -4.82 -24.29 18.13
CA VAL A 75 -4.46 -23.92 16.76
C VAL A 75 -2.97 -24.13 16.55
N GLU A 76 -2.62 -25.24 15.93
CA GLU A 76 -1.30 -25.49 15.37
C GLU A 76 -1.26 -25.05 13.91
N VAL A 77 -0.27 -24.23 13.55
CA VAL A 77 -0.12 -23.71 12.18
C VAL A 77 0.79 -24.64 11.38
N ASP A 78 0.26 -25.33 10.37
CA ASP A 78 1.05 -25.99 9.34
C ASP A 78 1.61 -24.92 8.39
N PHE A 79 2.77 -24.35 8.76
CA PHE A 79 3.41 -23.28 7.98
C PHE A 79 3.75 -23.73 6.54
N PRO A 80 4.30 -24.94 6.29
CA PRO A 80 4.47 -25.45 4.93
C PRO A 80 3.17 -25.49 4.12
N ALA A 81 2.04 -25.85 4.73
CA ALA A 81 0.72 -25.82 4.04
C ALA A 81 0.28 -24.40 3.72
N ALA A 82 0.47 -23.44 4.64
CA ALA A 82 0.19 -22.02 4.39
C ALA A 82 1.04 -21.50 3.21
N MET A 83 2.31 -21.87 3.13
CA MET A 83 3.21 -21.52 2.03
C MET A 83 2.79 -22.20 0.70
N ARG A 84 2.33 -23.45 0.71
CA ARG A 84 1.76 -24.10 -0.49
C ARG A 84 0.51 -23.39 -0.97
N ARG A 85 -0.39 -23.05 -0.05
CA ARG A 85 -1.59 -22.25 -0.37
C ARG A 85 -1.23 -20.92 -1.02
N MET A 86 -0.28 -20.20 -0.46
CA MET A 86 0.22 -18.92 -1.01
C MET A 86 0.70 -19.11 -2.45
N ARG A 87 1.52 -20.12 -2.73
CA ARG A 87 2.02 -20.42 -4.10
C ARG A 87 0.86 -20.72 -5.06
N SER A 88 -0.12 -21.51 -4.65
CA SER A 88 -1.31 -21.79 -5.46
C SER A 88 -2.13 -20.54 -5.77
N VAL A 89 -2.18 -19.57 -4.83
CA VAL A 89 -2.84 -18.28 -5.08
C VAL A 89 -2.08 -17.46 -6.11
N ILE A 90 -0.73 -17.44 -6.05
CA ILE A 90 0.11 -16.77 -7.06
C ILE A 90 -0.14 -17.38 -8.44
N GLU A 91 -0.11 -18.71 -8.56
CA GLU A 91 -0.35 -19.41 -9.82
C GLU A 91 -1.69 -19.03 -10.44
N ARG A 92 -2.77 -19.11 -9.66
CA ARG A 92 -4.12 -18.77 -10.13
C ARG A 92 -4.28 -17.30 -10.48
N ALA A 93 -3.72 -16.39 -9.67
CA ALA A 93 -3.74 -14.96 -9.97
C ALA A 93 -2.92 -14.64 -11.22
N GLY A 94 -1.82 -15.38 -11.43
CA GLY A 94 -0.91 -15.22 -12.57
C GLY A 94 -1.51 -15.63 -13.93
N GLU A 95 -2.61 -16.38 -13.97
CA GLU A 95 -3.33 -16.71 -15.22
C GLU A 95 -3.73 -15.44 -16.00
N ALA A 96 -4.00 -14.35 -15.29
CA ALA A 96 -4.31 -13.07 -15.92
C ALA A 96 -3.11 -12.41 -16.63
N ASP A 97 -1.90 -12.74 -16.17
CA ASP A 97 -0.63 -12.19 -16.66
C ASP A 97 0.14 -13.19 -17.53
N ASP A 98 -0.53 -14.25 -18.00
CA ASP A 98 0.06 -15.28 -18.86
C ASP A 98 0.63 -14.68 -20.14
N PRO A 99 1.89 -14.96 -20.53
CA PRO A 99 2.51 -14.47 -21.74
C PRO A 99 1.71 -14.74 -23.01
N GLU A 100 1.05 -15.91 -23.12
CA GLU A 100 0.26 -16.27 -24.31
C GLU A 100 -0.96 -15.35 -24.50
N ARG A 101 -1.53 -14.86 -23.40
CA ARG A 101 -2.61 -13.88 -23.47
C ARG A 101 -2.14 -12.59 -24.12
N PHE A 102 -0.94 -12.11 -23.76
CA PHE A 102 -0.36 -10.89 -24.32
C PHE A 102 0.05 -11.08 -25.78
N ARG A 103 0.60 -12.25 -26.15
CA ARG A 103 0.89 -12.59 -27.56
C ARG A 103 -0.39 -12.59 -28.41
N LYS A 104 -1.48 -13.13 -27.89
CA LYS A 104 -2.81 -13.11 -28.56
C LYS A 104 -3.36 -11.69 -28.72
N LEU A 105 -3.01 -10.75 -27.84
CA LEU A 105 -3.33 -9.32 -27.99
C LEU A 105 -2.46 -8.62 -29.01
N GLY A 106 -1.42 -9.27 -29.54
CA GLY A 106 -0.50 -8.69 -30.53
C GLY A 106 0.73 -8.01 -29.89
N VAL A 107 1.00 -8.25 -28.60
CA VAL A 107 2.21 -7.76 -27.94
C VAL A 107 3.40 -8.67 -28.30
N GLU A 108 4.47 -8.10 -28.79
CA GLU A 108 5.73 -8.81 -28.99
C GLU A 108 6.50 -8.84 -27.66
N LEU A 109 6.75 -10.05 -27.14
CA LEU A 109 7.35 -10.27 -25.82
C LEU A 109 8.82 -10.65 -25.92
N TYR A 110 9.65 -9.98 -25.13
CA TYR A 110 11.07 -10.27 -24.90
C TYR A 110 11.22 -10.63 -23.42
N LEU A 111 11.20 -11.93 -23.11
CA LEU A 111 11.21 -12.47 -21.74
C LEU A 111 12.55 -13.07 -21.37
N GLY A 112 12.99 -12.91 -20.11
CA GLY A 112 14.28 -13.36 -19.62
C GLY A 112 15.45 -12.49 -20.07
N GLU A 113 15.19 -11.33 -20.64
CA GLU A 113 16.15 -10.44 -21.28
C GLU A 113 16.22 -9.10 -20.56
N GLN A 114 17.43 -8.63 -20.32
CA GLN A 114 17.63 -7.30 -19.74
C GLN A 114 17.58 -6.21 -20.83
N ALA A 115 16.72 -5.23 -20.59
CA ALA A 115 16.67 -4.03 -21.42
C ALA A 115 17.80 -3.05 -21.08
N ARG A 116 18.37 -2.39 -22.11
CA ARG A 116 19.33 -1.30 -21.93
C ARG A 116 19.10 -0.23 -23.00
N PHE A 117 19.00 1.00 -22.58
CA PHE A 117 18.98 2.12 -23.52
C PHE A 117 20.36 2.29 -24.20
N VAL A 118 20.34 2.40 -25.51
CA VAL A 118 21.52 2.65 -26.35
C VAL A 118 21.44 3.98 -27.11
N GLY A 119 20.31 4.65 -27.00
CA GLY A 119 20.02 5.98 -27.56
C GLY A 119 18.62 6.46 -27.19
N PRO A 120 18.23 7.69 -27.59
CA PRO A 120 16.88 8.19 -27.38
C PRO A 120 15.86 7.25 -28.03
N LYS A 121 14.96 6.67 -27.22
CA LYS A 121 13.90 5.73 -27.65
C LYS A 121 14.43 4.45 -28.34
N GLU A 122 15.69 4.09 -28.11
CA GLU A 122 16.33 2.86 -28.60
C GLU A 122 16.69 1.97 -27.41
N VAL A 123 16.11 0.78 -27.35
CA VAL A 123 16.30 -0.20 -26.27
C VAL A 123 16.94 -1.46 -26.83
N SER A 124 18.14 -1.79 -26.38
CA SER A 124 18.82 -3.05 -26.71
C SER A 124 18.30 -4.16 -25.80
N VAL A 125 17.98 -5.30 -26.43
CA VAL A 125 17.47 -6.51 -25.77
C VAL A 125 18.02 -7.74 -26.52
N GLY A 126 18.74 -8.63 -25.84
CA GLY A 126 19.26 -9.86 -26.46
C GLY A 126 20.07 -9.63 -27.76
N GLY A 127 20.82 -8.55 -27.84
CA GLY A 127 21.58 -8.17 -29.05
C GLY A 127 20.78 -7.51 -30.17
N ARG A 128 19.47 -7.30 -29.99
CA ARG A 128 18.59 -6.54 -30.90
C ARG A 128 18.37 -5.14 -30.38
N VAL A 129 18.14 -4.17 -31.26
CA VAL A 129 17.75 -2.81 -30.90
C VAL A 129 16.30 -2.60 -31.29
N LEU A 130 15.44 -2.35 -30.32
CA LEU A 130 14.04 -2.02 -30.49
C LEU A 130 13.90 -0.48 -30.54
N ARG A 131 13.28 0.04 -31.60
CA ARG A 131 13.07 1.48 -31.80
C ARG A 131 11.59 1.80 -31.63
N GLY A 132 11.26 2.56 -30.58
CA GLY A 132 9.90 3.00 -30.31
C GLY A 132 9.63 4.43 -30.78
N ARG A 133 8.38 4.75 -31.17
CA ARG A 133 7.93 6.15 -31.26
C ARG A 133 7.83 6.73 -29.83
N GLY A 134 7.35 5.93 -28.87
CA GLY A 134 7.34 6.18 -27.44
C GLY A 134 7.96 5.02 -26.67
N VAL A 135 8.53 5.31 -25.49
CA VAL A 135 9.01 4.29 -24.55
C VAL A 135 8.38 4.54 -23.19
N ILE A 136 7.90 3.47 -22.52
CA ILE A 136 7.45 3.52 -21.11
C ILE A 136 8.40 2.69 -20.27
N LEU A 137 9.06 3.35 -19.32
CA LEU A 137 9.91 2.73 -18.30
C LEU A 137 9.05 2.35 -17.12
N ALA A 138 8.94 1.04 -16.84
CA ALA A 138 8.07 0.45 -15.81
C ALA A 138 8.82 -0.62 -15.00
N THR A 139 10.09 -0.38 -14.70
CA THR A 139 11.03 -1.35 -14.10
C THR A 139 10.83 -1.57 -12.61
N GLY A 140 9.99 -0.77 -11.95
CA GLY A 140 9.60 -0.97 -10.57
C GLY A 140 10.67 -0.60 -9.54
N SER A 141 10.67 -1.28 -8.41
CA SER A 141 11.55 -1.06 -7.27
C SER A 141 11.97 -2.39 -6.62
N TYR A 142 12.95 -2.33 -5.72
CA TYR A 142 13.42 -3.47 -4.92
C TYR A 142 13.61 -3.04 -3.46
N ALA A 143 13.65 -4.02 -2.52
CA ALA A 143 13.93 -3.75 -1.11
C ALA A 143 15.38 -3.26 -0.94
N LYS A 144 15.56 -2.13 -0.25
CA LYS A 144 16.88 -1.56 0.01
C LYS A 144 17.35 -1.94 1.40
N ALA A 145 18.51 -2.62 1.47
CA ALA A 145 19.17 -2.89 2.75
C ALA A 145 19.82 -1.59 3.28
N PRO A 146 19.59 -1.24 4.55
CA PRO A 146 20.30 -0.13 5.20
C PRO A 146 21.74 -0.53 5.54
N PRO A 147 22.65 0.43 5.73
CA PRO A 147 24.05 0.15 6.07
C PRO A 147 24.17 -0.19 7.57
N ILE A 148 23.81 -1.42 7.94
CA ILE A 148 23.95 -1.96 9.30
C ILE A 148 25.19 -2.83 9.34
N GLU A 149 26.12 -2.56 10.28
CA GLU A 149 27.36 -3.33 10.43
C GLU A 149 27.06 -4.82 10.70
N GLY A 150 27.72 -5.73 9.98
CA GLY A 150 27.59 -7.18 10.15
C GLY A 150 26.31 -7.78 9.54
N LEU A 151 25.43 -6.98 8.96
CA LEU A 151 24.13 -7.45 8.42
C LEU A 151 24.31 -8.47 7.27
N GLU A 152 25.18 -8.18 6.31
CA GLU A 152 25.44 -9.04 5.16
C GLU A 152 26.04 -10.40 5.59
N GLN A 153 26.96 -10.38 6.57
CA GLN A 153 27.58 -11.59 7.10
C GLN A 153 26.60 -12.46 7.91
N ALA A 154 25.70 -11.82 8.67
CA ALA A 154 24.66 -12.51 9.44
C ALA A 154 23.55 -13.08 8.54
N GLY A 155 23.38 -12.51 7.35
CA GLY A 155 22.27 -12.79 6.45
C GLY A 155 20.95 -12.22 6.94
N TYR A 156 20.08 -11.85 6.02
CA TYR A 156 18.76 -11.29 6.31
C TYR A 156 17.74 -11.74 5.27
N LEU A 157 16.47 -11.53 5.60
CA LEU A 157 15.34 -11.71 4.72
C LEU A 157 14.84 -10.35 4.23
N ASP A 158 14.39 -10.32 2.99
CA ASP A 158 13.60 -9.25 2.39
C ASP A 158 12.19 -9.77 2.02
N ASN A 159 11.39 -8.96 1.37
CA ASN A 159 10.04 -9.35 0.94
C ASN A 159 10.03 -10.51 -0.09
N VAL A 160 11.14 -10.78 -0.77
CA VAL A 160 11.27 -11.88 -1.74
C VAL A 160 11.72 -13.16 -1.04
N SER A 161 12.78 -13.08 -0.24
CA SER A 161 13.40 -14.23 0.41
C SER A 161 12.55 -14.80 1.55
N VAL A 162 11.78 -13.97 2.27
CA VAL A 162 10.84 -14.41 3.31
C VAL A 162 9.74 -15.35 2.76
N LEU A 163 9.36 -15.19 1.49
CA LEU A 163 8.38 -16.05 0.82
C LEU A 163 8.96 -17.42 0.38
N LYS A 164 10.27 -17.63 0.57
CA LYS A 164 10.95 -18.88 0.26
C LYS A 164 11.19 -19.74 1.49
N LEU A 165 10.83 -19.26 2.67
CA LEU A 165 10.94 -20.04 3.91
C LEU A 165 10.17 -21.36 3.79
N ASP A 166 10.80 -22.44 4.21
CA ASP A 166 10.22 -23.80 4.25
C ASP A 166 9.70 -24.19 5.64
N ARG A 167 10.14 -23.48 6.67
CA ARG A 167 9.70 -23.63 8.06
C ARG A 167 9.47 -22.28 8.73
N LEU A 168 8.59 -22.28 9.71
CA LEU A 168 8.33 -21.11 10.55
C LEU A 168 9.56 -20.81 11.43
N PRO A 169 10.18 -19.62 11.36
CA PRO A 169 11.24 -19.26 12.30
C PRO A 169 10.67 -19.10 13.71
N ARG A 170 11.37 -19.61 14.73
CA ARG A 170 10.94 -19.51 16.13
C ARG A 170 10.92 -18.07 16.62
N SER A 171 11.78 -17.24 16.07
CA SER A 171 11.86 -15.81 16.40
C SER A 171 12.34 -14.99 15.22
N MET A 172 11.86 -13.74 15.12
CA MET A 172 12.17 -12.83 14.03
C MET A 172 12.37 -11.42 14.57
N VAL A 173 13.39 -10.72 14.05
CA VAL A 173 13.57 -9.27 14.23
C VAL A 173 13.14 -8.59 12.94
N VAL A 174 12.11 -7.76 12.99
CA VAL A 174 11.66 -6.94 11.85
C VAL A 174 12.24 -5.54 11.99
N VAL A 175 13.00 -5.11 10.99
CA VAL A 175 13.58 -3.75 10.95
C VAL A 175 12.77 -2.91 9.99
N GLY A 176 12.06 -1.91 10.53
CA GLY A 176 11.13 -1.04 9.83
C GLY A 176 9.67 -1.31 10.21
N SER A 177 8.93 -0.25 10.53
CA SER A 177 7.53 -0.29 10.99
C SER A 177 6.57 0.39 10.00
N GLY A 178 6.95 0.43 8.71
CA GLY A 178 6.05 0.77 7.62
C GLY A 178 5.02 -0.35 7.34
N PRO A 179 4.17 -0.18 6.30
CA PRO A 179 3.13 -1.15 5.97
C PRO A 179 3.63 -2.59 5.86
N ILE A 180 4.72 -2.82 5.15
CA ILE A 180 5.31 -4.16 4.96
C ILE A 180 5.76 -4.74 6.31
N GLY A 181 6.46 -3.94 7.12
CA GLY A 181 6.94 -4.40 8.42
C GLY A 181 5.79 -4.77 9.36
N CYS A 182 4.75 -3.94 9.45
CA CYS A 182 3.57 -4.21 10.28
C CYS A 182 2.83 -5.48 9.84
N GLU A 183 2.60 -5.65 8.53
CA GLU A 183 1.93 -6.84 7.99
C GLU A 183 2.70 -8.13 8.31
N PHE A 184 4.01 -8.16 8.07
CA PHE A 184 4.83 -9.33 8.34
C PHE A 184 4.99 -9.58 9.85
N ALA A 185 5.19 -8.54 10.66
CA ALA A 185 5.32 -8.69 12.10
C ALA A 185 4.08 -9.34 12.71
N GLN A 186 2.89 -8.82 12.38
CA GLN A 186 1.62 -9.38 12.84
C GLN A 186 1.40 -10.81 12.34
N MET A 187 1.66 -11.04 11.06
CA MET A 187 1.47 -12.35 10.43
C MET A 187 2.35 -13.43 11.09
N PHE A 188 3.66 -13.16 11.28
CA PHE A 188 4.57 -14.13 11.89
C PHE A 188 4.26 -14.34 13.37
N ALA A 189 3.87 -13.29 14.12
CA ALA A 189 3.41 -13.43 15.51
C ALA A 189 2.18 -14.33 15.59
N ARG A 190 1.20 -14.12 14.72
CA ARG A 190 -0.01 -14.95 14.66
C ARG A 190 0.26 -16.39 14.21
N PHE A 191 1.31 -16.63 13.44
CA PHE A 191 1.76 -17.99 13.13
C PHE A 191 2.49 -18.67 14.29
N GLY A 192 2.94 -17.91 15.30
CA GLY A 192 3.59 -18.45 16.50
C GLY A 192 5.07 -18.10 16.66
N SER A 193 5.62 -17.27 15.80
CA SER A 193 6.98 -16.73 15.98
C SER A 193 7.01 -15.67 17.08
N ARG A 194 8.07 -15.64 17.89
CA ARG A 194 8.36 -14.49 18.77
C ARG A 194 8.91 -13.36 17.92
N VAL A 195 8.20 -12.24 17.80
CA VAL A 195 8.55 -11.12 16.93
C VAL A 195 8.96 -9.90 17.72
N SER A 196 10.13 -9.34 17.39
CA SER A 196 10.57 -8.00 17.80
C SER A 196 10.58 -7.10 16.58
N MET A 197 9.97 -5.92 16.66
CA MET A 197 9.97 -4.93 15.59
C MET A 197 10.62 -3.64 16.08
N LEU A 198 11.54 -3.08 15.28
CA LEU A 198 12.25 -1.84 15.63
C LEU A 198 12.27 -0.85 14.47
N ASP A 199 12.19 0.44 14.81
CA ASP A 199 12.26 1.53 13.83
C ASP A 199 12.80 2.81 14.49
N THR A 200 13.32 3.71 13.67
CA THR A 200 13.79 5.06 14.07
C THR A 200 12.65 6.01 14.42
N VAL A 201 11.43 5.73 13.99
CA VAL A 201 10.21 6.46 14.33
C VAL A 201 9.63 5.94 15.65
N SER A 202 8.95 6.81 16.39
CA SER A 202 8.38 6.45 17.71
C SER A 202 7.14 5.56 17.64
N GLU A 203 6.39 5.64 16.54
CA GLU A 203 5.14 4.89 16.32
C GLU A 203 5.15 4.21 14.94
N PRO A 204 4.51 3.03 14.78
CA PRO A 204 4.38 2.39 13.48
C PRO A 204 3.48 3.21 12.54
N LEU A 205 3.64 3.02 11.23
CA LEU A 205 2.86 3.73 10.20
C LEU A 205 2.91 5.27 10.36
N PRO A 206 4.08 5.91 10.38
CA PRO A 206 4.26 7.32 10.77
C PRO A 206 3.61 8.33 9.80
N LYS A 207 3.12 7.88 8.65
CA LYS A 207 2.41 8.71 7.67
C LYS A 207 0.92 8.82 7.95
N GLU A 208 0.39 8.00 8.86
CA GLU A 208 -1.02 7.98 9.21
C GLU A 208 -1.37 9.04 10.27
N GLU A 209 -2.65 9.18 10.61
CA GLU A 209 -3.07 9.96 11.77
C GLU A 209 -2.45 9.38 13.04
N PRO A 210 -2.03 10.20 14.02
CA PRO A 210 -1.40 9.72 15.25
C PRO A 210 -2.24 8.67 16.00
N GLU A 211 -3.56 8.84 16.00
CA GLU A 211 -4.50 7.92 16.64
C GLU A 211 -4.52 6.55 15.92
N VAL A 212 -4.34 6.53 14.61
CA VAL A 212 -4.23 5.30 13.82
C VAL A 212 -2.93 4.58 14.14
N SER A 213 -1.80 5.31 14.18
CA SER A 213 -0.49 4.75 14.54
C SER A 213 -0.50 4.13 15.94
N SER A 214 -1.11 4.81 16.91
CA SER A 214 -1.25 4.31 18.28
C SER A 214 -2.14 3.06 18.36
N ALA A 215 -3.26 3.05 17.60
CA ALA A 215 -4.17 1.90 17.59
C ALA A 215 -3.52 0.66 16.97
N ILE A 216 -2.77 0.83 15.85
CA ILE A 216 -2.07 -0.30 15.23
C ILE A 216 -0.93 -0.83 16.11
N ARG A 217 -0.24 0.04 16.84
CA ARG A 217 0.74 -0.38 17.84
C ARG A 217 0.10 -1.28 18.89
N GLY A 218 -1.02 -0.85 19.47
CA GLY A 218 -1.75 -1.66 20.45
C GLY A 218 -2.17 -3.03 19.89
N SER A 219 -2.66 -3.08 18.65
CA SER A 219 -3.02 -4.34 17.98
C SER A 219 -1.82 -5.26 17.78
N LEU A 220 -0.67 -4.73 17.35
CA LEU A 220 0.56 -5.50 17.19
C LEU A 220 1.06 -6.06 18.53
N GLU A 221 1.04 -5.24 19.59
CA GLU A 221 1.42 -5.64 20.94
C GLU A 221 0.48 -6.71 21.51
N ASN A 222 -0.83 -6.61 21.24
CA ASN A 222 -1.83 -7.63 21.60
C ASN A 222 -1.60 -8.96 20.88
N ASP A 223 -1.10 -8.93 19.64
CA ASP A 223 -0.69 -10.14 18.90
C ASP A 223 0.70 -10.68 19.36
N GLY A 224 1.35 -10.06 20.35
CA GLY A 224 2.62 -10.49 20.93
C GLY A 224 3.86 -9.93 20.26
N VAL A 225 3.73 -8.90 19.41
CA VAL A 225 4.88 -8.19 18.82
C VAL A 225 5.48 -7.24 19.85
N SER A 226 6.79 -7.35 20.11
CA SER A 226 7.53 -6.38 20.92
C SER A 226 8.00 -5.22 20.05
N PHE A 227 7.39 -4.04 20.18
CA PHE A 227 7.74 -2.87 19.41
C PHE A 227 8.75 -1.95 20.11
N TYR A 228 9.83 -1.61 19.40
CA TYR A 228 10.91 -0.72 19.86
C TYR A 228 10.99 0.50 18.92
N GLY A 229 10.18 1.52 19.21
CA GLY A 229 10.18 2.79 18.46
C GLY A 229 11.26 3.75 18.92
N GLY A 230 11.83 4.51 17.99
CA GLY A 230 12.89 5.49 18.23
C GLY A 230 14.31 4.92 18.25
N PHE A 231 14.49 3.66 17.83
CA PHE A 231 15.79 2.98 17.82
C PHE A 231 16.31 2.73 16.39
N LEU A 232 17.53 3.14 16.14
CA LEU A 232 18.27 2.86 14.92
C LEU A 232 19.07 1.57 15.08
N ALA A 233 18.86 0.60 14.22
CA ALA A 233 19.71 -0.60 14.14
C ALA A 233 21.11 -0.21 13.66
N GLU A 234 22.14 -0.48 14.47
CA GLU A 234 23.52 -0.11 14.19
C GLU A 234 24.36 -1.29 13.74
N SER A 235 24.19 -2.45 14.40
CA SER A 235 25.00 -3.62 14.10
C SER A 235 24.26 -4.92 14.32
N VAL A 236 24.73 -5.96 13.64
CA VAL A 236 24.25 -7.34 13.76
C VAL A 236 25.45 -8.26 13.99
N ARG A 237 25.30 -9.21 14.93
CA ARG A 237 26.22 -10.30 15.14
C ARG A 237 25.45 -11.62 15.27
N VAL A 238 26.13 -12.73 15.02
CA VAL A 238 25.56 -14.08 15.25
C VAL A 238 26.13 -14.62 16.55
N GLU A 239 25.26 -15.05 17.45
CA GLU A 239 25.62 -15.57 18.77
C GLU A 239 24.72 -16.76 19.12
N GLY A 240 25.31 -17.92 19.36
CA GLY A 240 24.53 -19.13 19.71
C GLY A 240 23.53 -19.59 18.63
N GLY A 241 23.72 -19.21 17.37
CA GLY A 241 22.80 -19.53 16.27
C GLY A 241 21.66 -18.55 16.10
N GLU A 242 21.59 -17.51 16.94
CA GLU A 242 20.65 -16.38 16.79
C GLU A 242 21.37 -15.14 16.24
N LYS A 243 20.65 -14.33 15.51
CA LYS A 243 21.06 -13.01 15.05
C LYS A 243 20.70 -11.99 16.11
N VAL A 244 21.70 -11.27 16.62
CA VAL A 244 21.54 -10.25 17.68
C VAL A 244 21.68 -8.88 17.03
N VAL A 245 20.61 -8.11 17.04
CA VAL A 245 20.57 -6.75 16.52
C VAL A 245 20.79 -5.78 17.68
N THR A 246 21.84 -4.97 17.62
CA THR A 246 22.08 -3.85 18.53
C THR A 246 21.48 -2.59 17.91
N ALA A 247 20.63 -1.91 18.67
CA ALA A 247 20.00 -0.67 18.22
C ALA A 247 20.15 0.41 19.29
N ARG A 248 20.20 1.68 18.85
CA ARG A 248 20.42 2.83 19.72
C ARG A 248 19.38 3.92 19.47
N ASP A 249 18.89 4.54 20.53
CA ASP A 249 18.04 5.73 20.44
C ASP A 249 18.87 7.03 20.33
N ARG A 250 18.18 8.14 20.09
CA ARG A 250 18.82 9.46 19.99
C ARG A 250 19.46 9.92 21.30
N GLY A 251 19.07 9.35 22.43
CA GLY A 251 19.65 9.63 23.77
C GLY A 251 20.89 8.81 24.07
N GLY A 252 21.31 7.91 23.17
CA GLY A 252 22.45 7.02 23.33
C GLY A 252 22.13 5.71 24.10
N ARG A 253 20.88 5.46 24.49
CA ARG A 253 20.46 4.22 25.12
C ARG A 253 20.51 3.10 24.08
N ALA A 254 21.23 2.03 24.39
CA ALA A 254 21.31 0.84 23.56
C ALA A 254 20.34 -0.25 24.04
N ILE A 255 19.82 -1.01 23.09
CA ILE A 255 19.07 -2.25 23.31
C ILE A 255 19.62 -3.34 22.41
N GLU A 256 19.35 -4.58 22.79
CA GLU A 256 19.61 -5.75 21.95
C GLU A 256 18.31 -6.52 21.76
N THR A 257 18.04 -6.89 20.50
CA THR A 257 16.95 -7.82 20.14
C THR A 257 17.53 -9.03 19.45
N ARG A 258 16.89 -10.19 19.65
CA ARG A 258 17.40 -11.47 19.14
C ARG A 258 16.35 -12.18 18.31
N GLY A 259 16.77 -12.76 17.21
CA GLY A 259 15.92 -13.56 16.35
C GLY A 259 16.69 -14.61 15.57
N GLU A 260 16.04 -15.69 15.23
CA GLU A 260 16.55 -16.68 14.29
C GLU A 260 16.72 -16.06 12.92
N GLU A 261 15.79 -15.15 12.55
CA GLU A 261 15.83 -14.40 11.30
C GLU A 261 15.70 -12.89 11.53
N ILE A 262 16.27 -12.12 10.60
CA ILE A 262 16.05 -10.67 10.49
C ILE A 262 15.29 -10.42 9.19
N LEU A 263 14.18 -9.68 9.25
CA LEU A 263 13.44 -9.23 8.09
C LEU A 263 13.61 -7.71 7.92
N LEU A 264 14.11 -7.30 6.76
CA LEU A 264 14.23 -5.88 6.41
C LEU A 264 12.96 -5.36 5.73
N ALA A 265 12.37 -4.33 6.31
CA ALA A 265 11.22 -3.59 5.79
C ALA A 265 11.46 -2.06 5.80
N THR A 266 12.73 -1.65 5.61
CA THR A 266 13.23 -0.27 5.81
C THR A 266 13.02 0.66 4.62
N GLY A 267 12.45 0.19 3.52
CA GLY A 267 12.14 0.97 2.34
C GLY A 267 12.52 0.31 1.03
N ARG A 268 12.31 1.05 -0.05
CA ARG A 268 12.47 0.55 -1.42
C ARG A 268 13.32 1.52 -2.23
N ALA A 269 14.05 0.99 -3.20
CA ALA A 269 14.82 1.76 -4.17
C ALA A 269 14.30 1.46 -5.59
N PRO A 270 14.30 2.45 -6.49
CA PRO A 270 13.88 2.26 -7.88
C PRO A 270 14.89 1.39 -8.63
N VAL A 271 14.40 0.56 -9.55
CA VAL A 271 15.25 -0.22 -10.45
C VAL A 271 15.69 0.67 -11.61
N VAL A 272 16.87 1.25 -11.50
CA VAL A 272 17.45 2.17 -12.51
C VAL A 272 18.83 1.71 -12.99
N ASP A 273 19.51 0.86 -12.24
CA ASP A 273 20.87 0.41 -12.52
C ASP A 273 20.93 -0.55 -13.73
N GLY A 274 21.98 -0.39 -14.53
CA GLY A 274 22.24 -1.24 -15.70
C GLY A 274 21.33 -0.96 -16.90
N LEU A 275 20.39 0.00 -16.78
CA LEU A 275 19.45 0.34 -17.86
C LEU A 275 20.03 1.29 -18.91
N GLY A 276 21.21 1.91 -18.66
CA GLY A 276 21.82 2.87 -19.61
C GLY A 276 20.97 4.11 -19.84
N LEU A 277 20.29 4.59 -18.80
CA LEU A 277 19.35 5.73 -18.86
C LEU A 277 20.04 7.01 -19.37
N GLU A 278 21.31 7.17 -19.06
CA GLU A 278 22.16 8.26 -19.53
C GLU A 278 22.26 8.33 -21.05
N ASN A 279 22.22 7.19 -21.75
CA ASN A 279 22.27 7.13 -23.22
C ASN A 279 20.96 7.66 -23.87
N ALA A 280 19.87 7.64 -23.11
CA ALA A 280 18.59 8.18 -23.54
C ALA A 280 18.38 9.63 -23.10
N GLY A 281 19.23 10.18 -22.23
CA GLY A 281 19.04 11.49 -21.62
C GLY A 281 17.99 11.51 -20.51
N VAL A 282 17.75 10.35 -19.88
CA VAL A 282 16.82 10.21 -18.76
C VAL A 282 17.56 10.46 -17.45
N GLU A 283 17.12 11.46 -16.69
CA GLU A 283 17.69 11.79 -15.39
C GLU A 283 17.04 10.98 -14.27
N VAL A 284 17.89 10.59 -13.30
CA VAL A 284 17.49 9.91 -12.08
C VAL A 284 17.73 10.84 -10.91
N GLY A 285 16.66 11.19 -10.19
CA GLY A 285 16.73 11.96 -8.94
C GLY A 285 16.85 11.06 -7.71
N GLU A 286 16.82 11.65 -6.52
CA GLU A 286 16.94 10.93 -5.24
C GLU A 286 15.91 9.82 -5.04
N ARG A 287 14.69 10.00 -5.55
CA ARG A 287 13.58 9.07 -5.36
C ARG A 287 13.40 8.08 -6.52
N GLY A 288 13.95 8.37 -7.68
CA GLY A 288 13.77 7.57 -8.90
C GLY A 288 13.86 8.40 -10.15
N VAL A 289 13.37 7.86 -11.26
CA VAL A 289 13.35 8.55 -12.55
C VAL A 289 12.55 9.83 -12.45
N THR A 290 13.18 10.94 -12.85
CA THR A 290 12.55 12.27 -12.84
C THR A 290 11.48 12.34 -13.91
N VAL A 291 10.26 12.67 -13.54
CA VAL A 291 9.13 12.86 -14.45
C VAL A 291 8.37 14.16 -14.14
N ASP A 292 7.78 14.73 -15.19
CA ASP A 292 6.85 15.85 -15.07
C ASP A 292 5.42 15.37 -14.67
N GLU A 293 4.48 16.32 -14.60
CA GLU A 293 3.07 16.04 -14.28
C GLU A 293 2.34 15.22 -15.37
N ARG A 294 2.97 14.94 -16.48
CA ARG A 294 2.48 14.11 -17.60
C ARG A 294 3.18 12.77 -17.66
N LEU A 295 4.01 12.46 -16.64
CA LEU A 295 4.84 11.27 -16.56
C LEU A 295 5.90 11.16 -17.67
N MET A 296 6.20 12.27 -18.37
CA MET A 296 7.30 12.32 -19.30
C MET A 296 8.61 12.55 -18.53
N THR A 297 9.63 11.79 -18.89
CA THR A 297 10.98 11.95 -18.33
C THR A 297 11.65 13.21 -18.92
N THR A 298 12.90 13.47 -18.56
CA THR A 298 13.72 14.53 -19.18
C THR A 298 14.02 14.26 -20.64
N ALA A 299 13.84 13.02 -21.13
CA ALA A 299 13.99 12.62 -22.51
C ALA A 299 12.63 12.63 -23.24
N GLU A 300 12.54 13.38 -24.34
CA GLU A 300 11.32 13.50 -25.13
C GLU A 300 10.83 12.15 -25.66
N GLY A 301 9.55 11.84 -25.42
CA GLY A 301 8.90 10.61 -25.85
C GLY A 301 9.27 9.39 -25.00
N VAL A 302 10.01 9.59 -23.90
CA VAL A 302 10.27 8.56 -22.89
C VAL A 302 9.45 8.92 -21.64
N TYR A 303 8.60 8.01 -21.21
CA TYR A 303 7.74 8.14 -20.04
C TYR A 303 8.16 7.15 -18.97
N ALA A 304 7.82 7.42 -17.71
CA ALA A 304 8.01 6.43 -16.63
C ALA A 304 6.74 6.29 -15.81
N SER A 305 6.47 5.07 -15.35
CA SER A 305 5.30 4.76 -14.49
C SER A 305 5.58 3.65 -13.50
N GLY A 306 4.88 3.69 -12.38
CA GLY A 306 5.07 2.78 -11.25
C GLY A 306 6.22 3.21 -10.34
N ASP A 307 6.69 2.27 -9.55
CA ASP A 307 7.64 2.51 -8.46
C ASP A 307 8.97 3.13 -8.93
N VAL A 308 9.34 2.94 -10.18
CA VAL A 308 10.55 3.53 -10.77
C VAL A 308 10.56 5.07 -10.68
N THR A 309 9.39 5.71 -10.59
CA THR A 309 9.26 7.17 -10.41
C THR A 309 9.46 7.63 -8.97
N GLY A 310 9.41 6.72 -8.00
CA GLY A 310 9.53 7.02 -6.56
C GLY A 310 8.40 7.86 -5.97
N GLN A 311 7.29 8.05 -6.69
CA GLN A 311 6.21 8.94 -6.24
C GLN A 311 5.20 8.24 -5.35
N MET A 312 4.48 7.24 -5.86
CA MET A 312 3.45 6.48 -5.17
C MET A 312 3.71 5.00 -5.37
N LEU A 313 4.28 4.33 -4.36
CA LEU A 313 4.74 2.93 -4.44
C LEU A 313 3.59 1.95 -4.17
N PHE A 314 2.51 2.06 -4.95
CA PHE A 314 1.33 1.20 -4.85
C PHE A 314 0.94 0.66 -6.23
N THR A 315 0.48 -0.59 -6.26
CA THR A 315 0.08 -1.26 -7.50
C THR A 315 -1.00 -0.50 -8.28
N HIS A 316 -2.05 -0.03 -7.60
CA HIS A 316 -3.12 0.75 -8.23
C HIS A 316 -2.67 2.16 -8.65
N ALA A 317 -1.68 2.75 -7.97
CA ALA A 317 -1.05 3.98 -8.42
C ALA A 317 -0.21 3.75 -9.68
N ALA A 318 0.52 2.63 -9.75
CA ALA A 318 1.27 2.24 -10.93
C ALA A 318 0.33 2.02 -12.14
N GLU A 319 -0.84 1.38 -11.94
CA GLU A 319 -1.87 1.26 -12.97
C GLU A 319 -2.41 2.63 -13.42
N HIS A 320 -2.71 3.53 -12.47
CA HIS A 320 -3.19 4.88 -12.77
C HIS A 320 -2.17 5.70 -13.56
N GLN A 321 -0.90 5.64 -13.14
CA GLN A 321 0.22 6.25 -13.86
C GLN A 321 0.37 5.66 -15.25
N SER A 322 0.31 4.34 -15.39
CA SER A 322 0.48 3.65 -16.66
C SER A 322 -0.58 4.08 -17.71
N ARG A 323 -1.83 4.21 -17.31
CA ARG A 323 -2.91 4.71 -18.18
C ARG A 323 -2.62 6.12 -18.70
N THR A 324 -2.12 6.99 -17.82
CA THR A 324 -1.75 8.37 -18.18
C THR A 324 -0.51 8.40 -19.10
N ALA A 325 0.53 7.63 -18.76
CA ALA A 325 1.76 7.53 -19.58
C ALA A 325 1.46 6.95 -20.97
N LEU A 326 0.64 5.88 -21.04
CA LEU A 326 0.20 5.28 -22.31
C LEU A 326 -0.55 6.29 -23.18
N SER A 327 -1.54 6.99 -22.60
CA SER A 327 -2.28 8.04 -23.31
C SER A 327 -1.33 9.11 -23.85
N ASN A 328 -0.38 9.52 -23.01
CA ASN A 328 0.59 10.55 -23.39
C ASN A 328 1.64 10.06 -24.40
N ALA A 329 1.96 8.79 -24.41
CA ALA A 329 2.88 8.21 -25.39
C ALA A 329 2.24 8.11 -26.79
N LEU A 330 0.97 7.70 -26.85
CA LEU A 330 0.31 7.40 -28.14
C LEU A 330 -0.45 8.58 -28.75
N PHE A 331 -0.99 9.49 -27.93
CA PHE A 331 -1.87 10.55 -28.43
C PHE A 331 -1.25 11.95 -28.34
N PRO A 332 -1.64 12.88 -29.24
CA PRO A 332 -1.10 14.25 -29.25
C PRO A 332 -1.59 15.07 -28.05
N VAL A 333 -2.81 14.82 -27.56
CA VAL A 333 -3.38 15.54 -26.40
C VAL A 333 -2.85 14.93 -25.13
N LYS A 334 -2.05 15.71 -24.37
CA LYS A 334 -1.39 15.23 -23.16
C LYS A 334 -2.24 15.48 -21.91
N GLN A 335 -2.29 14.50 -21.03
CA GLN A 335 -3.03 14.53 -19.77
C GLN A 335 -2.08 14.65 -18.58
N LYS A 336 -2.49 15.39 -17.55
CA LYS A 336 -1.79 15.43 -16.26
C LYS A 336 -2.29 14.33 -15.36
N ILE A 337 -1.37 13.74 -14.61
CA ILE A 337 -1.72 12.78 -13.56
C ILE A 337 -2.35 13.49 -12.35
N ASP A 338 -3.35 12.89 -11.75
CA ASP A 338 -4.00 13.43 -10.56
C ASP A 338 -3.92 12.42 -9.40
N TYR A 339 -3.11 12.73 -8.41
CA TYR A 339 -2.93 11.91 -7.21
C TYR A 339 -3.84 12.30 -6.03
N SER A 340 -4.73 13.29 -6.20
CA SER A 340 -5.50 13.88 -5.09
C SER A 340 -6.40 12.89 -4.35
N ALA A 341 -6.78 11.79 -5.01
CA ALA A 341 -7.67 10.77 -4.46
C ALA A 341 -7.13 9.34 -4.67
N VAL A 342 -5.82 9.17 -4.63
CA VAL A 342 -5.21 7.84 -4.61
C VAL A 342 -5.24 7.32 -3.18
N PRO A 343 -5.95 6.21 -2.90
CA PRO A 343 -5.99 5.62 -1.57
C PRO A 343 -4.80 4.70 -1.34
N TRP A 344 -4.60 4.29 -0.09
CA TRP A 344 -3.78 3.13 0.25
C TRP A 344 -4.32 2.38 1.45
N THR A 345 -3.93 1.12 1.58
CA THR A 345 -4.32 0.25 2.69
C THR A 345 -3.11 -0.54 3.17
N THR A 346 -2.91 -0.58 4.49
CA THR A 346 -2.07 -1.55 5.18
C THR A 346 -2.97 -2.68 5.64
N PHE A 347 -2.65 -3.90 5.26
CA PHE A 347 -3.49 -5.09 5.45
C PHE A 347 -3.16 -5.82 6.76
N THR A 348 -2.94 -5.06 7.81
CA THR A 348 -2.95 -5.57 9.18
C THR A 348 -4.38 -5.95 9.59
N ASP A 349 -4.57 -6.45 10.80
CA ASP A 349 -5.86 -6.72 11.37
C ASP A 349 -5.90 -6.08 12.77
N PRO A 350 -6.62 -4.94 12.93
CA PRO A 350 -7.46 -4.25 11.93
C PRO A 350 -6.68 -3.67 10.74
N GLU A 351 -7.36 -3.56 9.58
CA GLU A 351 -6.79 -2.88 8.40
C GLU A 351 -6.72 -1.37 8.60
N VAL A 352 -5.72 -0.73 8.00
CA VAL A 352 -5.59 0.74 7.96
C VAL A 352 -5.75 1.22 6.53
N ALA A 353 -6.80 1.98 6.26
CA ALA A 353 -7.07 2.56 4.95
C ALA A 353 -7.11 4.09 5.01
N ARG A 354 -6.52 4.73 4.00
CA ARG A 354 -6.48 6.19 3.89
C ARG A 354 -6.70 6.67 2.46
N VAL A 355 -7.34 7.83 2.34
CA VAL A 355 -7.34 8.65 1.14
C VAL A 355 -7.28 10.13 1.50
N GLY A 356 -6.52 10.91 0.73
CA GLY A 356 -6.39 12.35 0.91
C GLY A 356 -5.51 12.75 2.10
N LEU A 357 -5.82 13.88 2.72
CA LEU A 357 -4.97 14.55 3.71
C LEU A 357 -5.30 14.12 5.14
N THR A 358 -4.27 14.03 5.99
CA THR A 358 -4.45 14.02 7.45
C THR A 358 -5.02 15.37 7.91
N GLU A 359 -5.55 15.41 9.12
CA GLU A 359 -6.02 16.66 9.70
C GLU A 359 -4.91 17.72 9.78
N ARG A 360 -3.68 17.29 10.14
CA ARG A 360 -2.52 18.16 10.15
C ARG A 360 -2.18 18.70 8.76
N GLU A 361 -2.04 17.84 7.77
CA GLU A 361 -1.73 18.21 6.38
C GLU A 361 -2.82 19.12 5.79
N ALA A 362 -4.09 18.85 6.11
CA ALA A 362 -5.23 19.67 5.68
C ALA A 362 -5.18 21.06 6.30
N ARG A 363 -4.83 21.16 7.59
CA ARG A 363 -4.69 22.43 8.31
C ARG A 363 -3.50 23.23 7.78
N GLU A 364 -2.37 22.60 7.55
CA GLU A 364 -1.18 23.23 6.95
C GLU A 364 -1.47 23.76 5.54
N LYS A 365 -2.12 22.96 4.69
CA LYS A 365 -2.37 23.28 3.29
C LYS A 365 -3.52 24.28 3.07
N HIS A 366 -4.57 24.22 3.89
CA HIS A 366 -5.80 24.99 3.69
C HIS A 366 -6.09 26.02 4.79
N GLY A 367 -5.25 26.11 5.82
CA GLY A 367 -5.39 27.04 6.95
C GLY A 367 -6.55 26.71 7.89
N HIS A 368 -7.37 25.70 7.58
CA HIS A 368 -8.49 25.23 8.39
C HIS A 368 -8.80 23.77 8.08
N ALA A 369 -8.95 22.97 9.12
CA ALA A 369 -9.46 21.62 9.04
C ALA A 369 -10.26 21.28 10.29
N GLU A 370 -11.31 20.50 10.11
CA GLU A 370 -12.11 19.86 11.17
C GLU A 370 -12.16 18.37 10.89
N SER A 371 -12.24 17.55 11.92
CA SER A 371 -12.35 16.10 11.76
C SER A 371 -13.56 15.56 12.51
N PHE A 372 -14.17 14.49 11.96
CA PHE A 372 -15.37 13.86 12.50
C PHE A 372 -15.12 12.36 12.54
N ARG A 373 -15.32 11.78 13.71
CA ARG A 373 -14.97 10.39 14.01
C ARG A 373 -16.19 9.60 14.48
N HIS A 374 -16.21 8.31 14.12
CA HIS A 374 -17.07 7.31 14.70
C HIS A 374 -16.30 6.01 14.94
N ASP A 375 -16.52 5.38 16.11
CA ASP A 375 -15.83 4.16 16.49
C ASP A 375 -16.64 2.92 16.04
N PHE A 376 -15.96 1.83 15.67
CA PHE A 376 -16.60 0.57 15.31
C PHE A 376 -17.41 -0.05 16.46
N SER A 377 -17.02 0.19 17.71
CA SER A 377 -17.79 -0.21 18.88
C SER A 377 -19.21 0.38 18.94
N GLY A 378 -19.48 1.42 18.15
CA GLY A 378 -20.80 2.01 17.97
C GLY A 378 -21.58 1.49 16.76
N LEU A 379 -21.09 0.47 16.06
CA LEU A 379 -21.75 -0.16 14.92
C LEU A 379 -22.31 -1.53 15.28
N ASP A 380 -23.60 -1.75 15.01
CA ASP A 380 -24.26 -3.01 15.27
C ASP A 380 -23.60 -4.20 14.53
N ARG A 381 -23.16 -3.98 13.29
CA ARG A 381 -22.46 -5.02 12.53
C ARG A 381 -21.12 -5.39 13.15
N ALA A 382 -20.34 -4.43 13.61
CA ALA A 382 -19.06 -4.69 14.28
C ALA A 382 -19.25 -5.47 15.60
N LEU A 383 -20.32 -5.15 16.34
CA LEU A 383 -20.71 -5.91 17.52
C LEU A 383 -21.10 -7.36 17.18
N CYS A 384 -21.88 -7.56 16.10
CA CYS A 384 -22.24 -8.90 15.64
C CYS A 384 -21.04 -9.75 15.20
N ASP A 385 -20.06 -9.11 14.58
CA ASP A 385 -18.86 -9.79 14.08
C ASP A 385 -17.76 -9.96 15.14
N GLY A 386 -17.91 -9.34 16.36
CA GLY A 386 -16.87 -9.30 17.39
C GLY A 386 -15.62 -8.49 16.99
N GLU A 387 -15.77 -7.57 16.05
CA GLU A 387 -14.69 -6.77 15.42
C GLU A 387 -14.92 -5.28 15.73
N THR A 388 -14.81 -4.91 17.00
CA THR A 388 -15.17 -3.58 17.51
C THR A 388 -14.00 -2.60 17.60
N GLU A 389 -12.80 -3.04 17.30
CA GLU A 389 -11.60 -2.20 17.35
C GLU A 389 -11.52 -1.25 16.16
N GLY A 390 -11.12 -0.01 16.45
CA GLY A 390 -10.87 1.00 15.41
C GLY A 390 -11.98 2.02 15.23
N PHE A 391 -11.82 2.83 14.18
CA PHE A 391 -12.70 3.97 13.90
C PHE A 391 -12.55 4.43 12.43
N ALA A 392 -13.50 5.27 11.99
CA ALA A 392 -13.29 6.11 10.82
C ALA A 392 -13.24 7.59 11.23
N LYS A 393 -12.31 8.34 10.60
CA LYS A 393 -12.11 9.78 10.77
C LYS A 393 -12.19 10.46 9.42
N LEU A 394 -13.15 11.35 9.23
CA LEU A 394 -13.30 12.17 8.03
C LEU A 394 -12.75 13.56 8.28
N VAL A 395 -11.86 14.01 7.42
CA VAL A 395 -11.22 15.34 7.50
C VAL A 395 -11.88 16.27 6.50
N THR A 396 -12.30 17.45 6.97
CA THR A 396 -13.01 18.44 6.15
C THR A 396 -12.35 19.81 6.22
N GLY A 397 -12.48 20.53 5.12
CA GLY A 397 -12.18 21.96 5.05
C GLY A 397 -13.42 22.82 5.27
N ARG A 398 -13.31 24.09 4.88
CA ARG A 398 -14.42 25.05 5.00
C ARG A 398 -15.69 24.54 4.30
N ARG A 399 -16.86 24.77 4.93
CA ARG A 399 -18.19 24.37 4.45
C ARG A 399 -18.35 22.86 4.27
N GLY A 400 -17.60 22.06 5.02
CA GLY A 400 -17.70 20.60 4.99
C GLY A 400 -17.15 19.93 3.74
N LYS A 401 -16.30 20.60 2.94
CA LYS A 401 -15.64 19.97 1.79
C LYS A 401 -14.75 18.84 2.29
N LEU A 402 -14.92 17.61 1.77
CA LEU A 402 -14.09 16.46 2.13
C LEU A 402 -12.65 16.68 1.65
N LEU A 403 -11.68 16.46 2.53
CA LEU A 403 -10.24 16.60 2.27
C LEU A 403 -9.47 15.30 2.51
N GLY A 404 -9.99 14.43 3.37
CA GLY A 404 -9.38 13.15 3.66
C GLY A 404 -10.30 12.21 4.43
N ALA A 405 -9.97 10.94 4.41
CA ALA A 405 -10.61 9.88 5.18
C ALA A 405 -9.59 8.86 5.64
N HIS A 406 -9.67 8.48 6.90
CA HIS A 406 -8.79 7.54 7.58
C HIS A 406 -9.65 6.52 8.29
N ILE A 407 -9.45 5.23 8.02
CA ILE A 407 -10.22 4.14 8.60
C ILE A 407 -9.24 3.12 9.15
N ILE A 408 -9.34 2.82 10.43
CA ILE A 408 -8.71 1.65 11.02
C ILE A 408 -9.83 0.74 11.52
N GLY A 409 -9.90 -0.48 10.99
CA GLY A 409 -10.98 -1.40 11.34
C GLY A 409 -11.03 -2.62 10.45
N PRO A 410 -12.00 -3.54 10.67
CA PRO A 410 -12.13 -4.74 9.88
C PRO A 410 -12.42 -4.40 8.43
N ASP A 411 -11.66 -5.01 7.49
CA ASP A 411 -11.83 -4.90 6.04
C ASP A 411 -11.89 -3.45 5.51
N ALA A 412 -11.19 -2.50 6.15
CA ALA A 412 -11.23 -1.06 5.82
C ALA A 412 -10.91 -0.76 4.35
N GLY A 413 -10.04 -1.53 3.74
CA GLY A 413 -9.68 -1.41 2.33
C GLY A 413 -10.85 -1.63 1.38
N ASN A 414 -11.90 -2.35 1.79
CA ASN A 414 -13.04 -2.67 0.94
C ASN A 414 -14.04 -1.51 0.83
N TYR A 415 -14.16 -0.64 1.84
CA TYR A 415 -15.16 0.43 1.83
C TYR A 415 -14.57 1.86 1.86
N ILE A 416 -13.24 2.02 1.91
CA ILE A 416 -12.61 3.34 1.69
C ILE A 416 -12.96 3.93 0.32
N GLY A 417 -13.34 3.09 -0.66
CA GLY A 417 -13.68 3.49 -2.02
C GLY A 417 -14.81 4.53 -2.11
N GLU A 418 -15.75 4.55 -1.16
CA GLU A 418 -16.79 5.58 -1.08
C GLU A 418 -16.19 6.96 -0.82
N ALA A 419 -15.28 7.06 0.14
CA ALA A 419 -14.56 8.30 0.44
C ALA A 419 -13.65 8.73 -0.72
N VAL A 420 -13.03 7.77 -1.43
CA VAL A 420 -12.24 8.03 -2.65
C VAL A 420 -13.11 8.70 -3.71
N LEU A 421 -14.30 8.15 -3.99
CA LEU A 421 -15.23 8.70 -4.96
C LEU A 421 -15.70 10.11 -4.54
N ALA A 422 -16.08 10.28 -3.28
CA ALA A 422 -16.52 11.56 -2.73
C ALA A 422 -15.41 12.62 -2.85
N LEU A 423 -14.17 12.29 -2.49
CA LEU A 423 -13.02 13.18 -2.59
C LEU A 423 -12.71 13.53 -4.05
N ARG A 424 -12.67 12.53 -4.93
CA ARG A 424 -12.42 12.71 -6.37
C ARG A 424 -13.46 13.62 -7.05
N LYS A 425 -14.71 13.59 -6.58
CA LYS A 425 -15.81 14.43 -7.09
C LYS A 425 -15.94 15.75 -6.36
N GLY A 426 -15.09 16.02 -5.37
CA GLY A 426 -15.14 17.27 -4.59
C GLY A 426 -16.41 17.40 -3.75
N MET A 427 -16.99 16.28 -3.33
CA MET A 427 -18.22 16.23 -2.52
C MET A 427 -17.97 16.77 -1.11
N LYS A 428 -19.06 17.06 -0.42
CA LYS A 428 -19.06 17.48 0.98
C LYS A 428 -19.40 16.30 1.88
N ILE A 429 -18.99 16.40 3.14
CA ILE A 429 -19.31 15.40 4.16
C ILE A 429 -20.82 15.18 4.30
N GLY A 430 -21.63 16.22 4.04
CA GLY A 430 -23.08 16.12 4.04
C GLY A 430 -23.65 15.19 2.99
N ASP A 431 -23.00 15.06 1.85
CA ASP A 431 -23.43 14.14 0.79
C ASP A 431 -23.29 12.68 1.25
N LEU A 432 -22.20 12.36 1.97
CA LEU A 432 -21.98 11.04 2.59
C LEU A 432 -23.05 10.74 3.67
N SER A 433 -23.35 11.71 4.53
CA SER A 433 -24.37 11.56 5.57
C SER A 433 -25.78 11.31 5.00
N GLN A 434 -26.10 11.90 3.85
CA GLN A 434 -27.41 11.75 3.20
C GLN A 434 -27.50 10.48 2.35
N THR A 435 -26.37 9.80 2.08
CA THR A 435 -26.36 8.55 1.34
C THR A 435 -26.91 7.42 2.21
N VAL A 436 -27.87 6.67 1.66
CA VAL A 436 -28.46 5.53 2.37
C VAL A 436 -27.52 4.32 2.24
N HIS A 437 -27.14 3.75 3.38
CA HIS A 437 -26.33 2.54 3.46
C HIS A 437 -27.18 1.34 3.80
N VAL A 438 -26.76 0.16 3.36
CA VAL A 438 -27.38 -1.11 3.79
C VAL A 438 -27.07 -1.34 5.28
N TYR A 439 -28.09 -1.70 6.03
CA TYR A 439 -27.99 -2.00 7.46
C TYR A 439 -28.26 -3.50 7.72
N PRO A 440 -27.50 -4.17 8.62
CA PRO A 440 -26.27 -3.68 9.25
C PRO A 440 -25.03 -4.02 8.41
N THR A 441 -24.13 -3.06 8.19
CA THR A 441 -22.87 -3.28 7.46
C THR A 441 -21.71 -2.49 8.08
N LEU A 442 -20.46 -2.94 7.85
CA LEU A 442 -19.27 -2.23 8.29
C LEU A 442 -19.09 -0.90 7.54
N SER A 443 -19.58 -0.79 6.29
CA SER A 443 -19.48 0.44 5.49
C SER A 443 -20.27 1.62 6.07
N GLU A 444 -21.27 1.37 6.95
CA GLU A 444 -21.95 2.44 7.69
C GLU A 444 -21.01 3.33 8.49
N ILE A 445 -19.78 2.87 8.80
CA ILE A 445 -18.79 3.66 9.54
C ILE A 445 -18.50 5.00 8.87
N VAL A 446 -18.47 5.05 7.53
CA VAL A 446 -18.25 6.28 6.75
C VAL A 446 -19.42 7.24 6.94
N LYS A 447 -20.64 6.74 6.79
CA LYS A 447 -21.87 7.52 7.03
C LYS A 447 -21.96 8.01 8.48
N ARG A 448 -21.71 7.13 9.46
CA ARG A 448 -21.78 7.49 10.88
C ARG A 448 -20.77 8.57 11.26
N SER A 449 -19.57 8.52 10.68
CA SER A 449 -18.59 9.60 10.84
C SER A 449 -19.07 10.89 10.19
N ALA A 450 -19.73 10.82 9.03
CA ALA A 450 -20.33 11.99 8.39
C ALA A 450 -21.53 12.54 9.18
N ASP A 451 -22.35 11.71 9.81
CA ASP A 451 -23.45 12.13 10.68
C ASP A 451 -22.96 12.91 11.91
N ALA A 452 -21.74 12.63 12.39
CA ALA A 452 -21.13 13.38 13.49
C ALA A 452 -20.99 14.87 13.16
N TYR A 453 -20.69 15.22 11.89
CA TYR A 453 -20.66 16.60 11.42
C TYR A 453 -21.98 17.34 11.71
N TYR A 454 -23.12 16.75 11.36
CA TYR A 454 -24.41 17.35 11.61
C TYR A 454 -24.75 17.39 13.09
N ARG A 455 -24.39 16.35 13.86
CA ARG A 455 -24.60 16.32 15.30
C ARG A 455 -23.91 17.50 15.98
N GLU A 456 -22.66 17.77 15.63
CA GLU A 456 -21.91 18.88 16.20
C GLU A 456 -22.37 20.25 15.70
N LYS A 457 -22.79 20.37 14.44
CA LYS A 457 -23.21 21.67 13.86
C LYS A 457 -24.67 22.04 14.13
N LEU A 458 -25.57 21.05 14.18
CA LEU A 458 -27.02 21.31 14.34
C LEU A 458 -27.46 21.27 15.78
N PHE A 459 -26.92 20.38 16.61
CA PHE A 459 -27.37 20.22 18.01
C PHE A 459 -26.64 21.12 19.00
N THR A 460 -26.20 22.30 18.56
CA THR A 460 -25.61 23.31 19.44
C THR A 460 -26.70 23.92 20.33
N GLN A 461 -26.35 24.33 21.54
CA GLN A 461 -27.29 25.01 22.45
C GLN A 461 -27.99 26.22 21.81
N ARG A 462 -27.28 26.97 20.95
CA ARG A 462 -27.82 28.10 20.20
C ARG A 462 -28.91 27.64 19.24
N ASN A 463 -28.67 26.63 18.44
CA ASN A 463 -29.65 26.12 17.49
C ASN A 463 -30.82 25.45 18.18
N GLN A 464 -30.62 24.77 19.30
CA GLN A 464 -31.69 24.21 20.11
C GLN A 464 -32.63 25.31 20.65
N LYS A 465 -32.08 26.44 21.14
CA LYS A 465 -32.89 27.60 21.57
C LYS A 465 -33.72 28.20 20.43
N ILE A 466 -33.10 28.37 19.25
CA ILE A 466 -33.81 28.91 18.07
C ILE A 466 -34.94 27.97 17.65
N LEU A 467 -34.64 26.66 17.52
CA LEU A 467 -35.64 25.65 17.14
C LEU A 467 -36.76 25.53 18.18
N SER A 468 -36.42 25.56 19.47
CA SER A 468 -37.41 25.52 20.56
C SER A 468 -38.35 26.72 20.51
N ALA A 469 -37.81 27.93 20.23
CA ALA A 469 -38.66 29.13 20.04
C ALA A 469 -39.58 29.00 18.81
N MET A 470 -39.02 28.48 17.69
CA MET A 470 -39.81 28.25 16.48
C MET A 470 -40.92 27.21 16.70
N PHE A 471 -40.62 26.09 17.41
CA PHE A 471 -41.62 25.09 17.77
C PHE A 471 -42.68 25.66 18.75
N ALA A 472 -42.31 26.56 19.67
CA ALA A 472 -43.25 27.21 20.56
C ALA A 472 -44.23 28.10 19.77
N VAL A 473 -43.75 28.87 18.79
CA VAL A 473 -44.60 29.66 17.88
C VAL A 473 -45.54 28.74 17.08
N ARG A 474 -44.99 27.68 16.47
CA ARG A 474 -45.81 26.73 15.68
C ARG A 474 -46.93 26.08 16.51
N ARG A 475 -46.66 25.66 17.76
CA ARG A 475 -47.66 25.08 18.65
C ARG A 475 -48.76 26.09 19.06
N ARG A 476 -48.51 27.40 18.88
CA ARG A 476 -49.47 28.45 19.26
C ARG A 476 -50.39 28.84 18.10
N PHE A 477 -50.00 28.59 16.87
CA PHE A 477 -50.71 29.04 15.67
C PHE A 477 -51.17 27.90 14.75
N PHE A 478 -50.73 26.69 15.00
CA PHE A 478 -51.12 25.46 14.28
C PHE A 478 -51.34 24.29 15.27
#